data_52de689840f326b31bd5d2d9fcb8f3fe
#
_entry.id   52de689840f326b31bd5d2d9fcb8f3fe
#
_cell.length_a   1.000
_cell.length_b   1.000
_cell.length_c   1.000
_cell.angle_alpha   90.00
_cell.angle_beta   90.00
_cell.angle_gamma   90.00
#
_symmetry.space_group_name_H-M   'P 1'
#
loop_
_entity.id
_entity.type
_entity.pdbx_description
1 polymer ?
#
loop_
_entity_poly.entity_id
_entity_poly.type
_entity_poly.pdbx_seq_one_letter_code
_entity_poly.pdbx_strand_id
1 'polypeptide(L)'
;MRGEDVQQHTMYSYLSPEERVPANHPLRAIRQITDRILKEMSRLFARMYARRGRPSIPPEKLLRALVLQILYTIRSERMLMEQLNYNLLFRWFVGLNMDEEVWDVTVFTKNRERLLKADVARRFFQLVVKEAEALDLMSDEHFTVDGTLMEACASLKSFKKMDQAEEQKPKSGDDDPGNPTVDFHGEERSNKTHQSTTDAEALLARKGAGKEAKLSYSRHVLMENRNGMVADVDVLPANGTAEREAALGMVASLPGDQPVTLGADKNYDSKQFVAEARELKATPHVAQNNKRRKSAIDGRTTRHPGYKISQQKRKRVEEIFGWMKTVGGMRKLRHRGLQLVGWMFTLTAAAYNLVRIRNLATAIPHGHV
;
A
#
# COMPACT_ATOMS: atom_id res chain seq x y z
N MET A 1 1.83 6.42 -49.36
CA MET A 1 3.30 6.35 -49.68
C MET A 1 4.01 5.66 -48.52
N ARG A 2 4.95 4.77 -48.79
CA ARG A 2 5.80 4.17 -47.77
C ARG A 2 6.81 5.22 -47.30
N GLY A 3 6.96 5.47 -45.99
CA GLY A 3 7.98 6.34 -45.42
C GLY A 3 9.38 5.72 -45.58
N GLU A 4 10.40 6.55 -45.62
CA GLU A 4 11.79 6.10 -45.64
C GLU A 4 12.25 5.66 -44.24
N ASP A 5 13.04 4.58 -44.15
CA ASP A 5 13.65 4.10 -42.89
C ASP A 5 15.00 4.84 -42.69
N VAL A 6 14.89 6.10 -42.23
CA VAL A 6 16.07 6.94 -41.94
C VAL A 6 16.49 6.75 -40.49
N GLN A 7 17.74 6.27 -40.30
CA GLN A 7 18.33 6.09 -38.97
C GLN A 7 19.31 7.22 -38.66
N GLN A 8 19.23 7.79 -37.46
CA GLN A 8 20.15 8.82 -37.00
C GLN A 8 21.34 8.18 -36.32
N HIS A 9 22.54 8.38 -36.85
CA HIS A 9 23.82 7.91 -36.30
C HIS A 9 24.65 9.04 -35.67
N THR A 10 24.07 10.25 -35.52
CA THR A 10 24.79 11.38 -34.93
C THR A 10 24.97 11.24 -33.43
N MET A 11 26.15 11.60 -32.94
CA MET A 11 26.54 11.54 -31.52
C MET A 11 25.81 12.58 -30.66
N TYR A 12 25.33 13.66 -31.27
CA TYR A 12 24.72 14.79 -30.57
C TYR A 12 23.24 14.95 -30.88
N SER A 13 22.45 15.25 -29.84
CA SER A 13 21.06 15.65 -29.93
C SER A 13 20.86 16.92 -29.09
N TYR A 14 20.19 17.93 -29.63
CA TYR A 14 19.90 19.20 -28.94
C TYR A 14 18.53 19.19 -28.24
N LEU A 15 17.97 18.00 -27.97
CA LEU A 15 16.68 17.83 -27.35
C LEU A 15 16.84 17.44 -25.87
N SER A 16 16.30 18.28 -24.97
CA SER A 16 16.28 17.98 -23.54
C SER A 16 15.18 16.96 -23.21
N PRO A 17 15.34 16.15 -22.13
CA PRO A 17 14.27 15.28 -21.64
C PRO A 17 12.99 16.05 -21.31
N GLU A 18 13.09 17.30 -20.84
CA GLU A 18 11.95 18.17 -20.52
C GLU A 18 11.12 18.53 -21.76
N GLU A 19 11.76 18.80 -22.88
CA GLU A 19 11.10 19.10 -24.15
C GLU A 19 10.54 17.84 -24.82
N ARG A 20 11.21 16.68 -24.62
CA ARG A 20 10.79 15.41 -25.22
C ARG A 20 9.52 14.84 -24.60
N VAL A 21 9.32 15.04 -23.30
CA VAL A 21 8.11 14.57 -22.60
C VAL A 21 6.94 15.49 -22.95
N PRO A 22 5.84 14.98 -23.54
CA PRO A 22 4.68 15.80 -23.91
C PRO A 22 4.15 16.62 -22.72
N ALA A 23 3.71 17.86 -22.97
CA ALA A 23 3.20 18.76 -21.94
C ALA A 23 2.00 18.18 -21.17
N ASN A 24 1.16 17.39 -21.85
CA ASN A 24 -0.02 16.72 -21.28
C ASN A 24 0.28 15.31 -20.73
N HIS A 25 1.55 14.90 -20.63
CA HIS A 25 1.88 13.55 -20.15
C HIS A 25 1.47 13.38 -18.69
N PRO A 26 0.78 12.27 -18.33
CA PRO A 26 0.24 12.04 -16.96
C PRO A 26 1.27 12.13 -15.84
N LEU A 27 2.50 11.74 -16.08
CA LEU A 27 3.58 11.83 -15.09
C LEU A 27 3.97 13.27 -14.74
N ARG A 28 3.64 14.28 -15.54
CA ARG A 28 3.98 15.68 -15.21
C ARG A 28 3.28 16.14 -13.93
N ALA A 29 1.97 15.93 -13.83
CA ALA A 29 1.21 16.26 -12.62
C ALA A 29 1.71 15.45 -11.40
N ILE A 30 1.94 14.14 -11.57
CA ILE A 30 2.46 13.29 -10.50
C ILE A 30 3.85 13.77 -10.06
N ARG A 31 4.74 14.12 -10.99
CA ARG A 31 6.07 14.65 -10.67
C ARG A 31 5.99 15.94 -9.89
N GLN A 32 5.15 16.89 -10.31
CA GLN A 32 4.96 18.18 -9.63
C GLN A 32 4.51 17.99 -8.17
N ILE A 33 3.53 17.11 -7.93
CA ILE A 33 3.08 16.79 -6.57
C ILE A 33 4.22 16.14 -5.77
N THR A 34 4.87 15.14 -6.37
CA THR A 34 6.00 14.43 -5.74
C THR A 34 7.12 15.41 -5.37
N ASP A 35 7.49 16.33 -6.25
CA ASP A 35 8.56 17.31 -6.03
C ASP A 35 8.24 18.27 -4.88
N ARG A 36 6.98 18.74 -4.76
CA ARG A 36 6.55 19.54 -3.59
C ARG A 36 6.71 18.78 -2.29
N ILE A 37 6.24 17.52 -2.25
CA ILE A 37 6.34 16.65 -1.08
C ILE A 37 7.80 16.39 -0.71
N LEU A 38 8.65 16.06 -1.67
CA LEU A 38 10.07 15.81 -1.44
C LEU A 38 10.79 17.04 -0.88
N LYS A 39 10.40 18.23 -1.33
CA LYS A 39 10.92 19.51 -0.78
C LYS A 39 10.52 19.67 0.70
N GLU A 40 9.28 19.35 1.07
CA GLU A 40 8.84 19.36 2.48
C GLU A 40 9.60 18.33 3.33
N MET A 41 9.98 17.19 2.75
CA MET A 41 10.74 16.14 3.42
C MET A 41 12.25 16.43 3.55
N SER A 42 12.78 17.50 2.97
CA SER A 42 14.21 17.81 2.93
C SER A 42 14.88 17.80 4.31
N ARG A 43 14.19 18.29 5.36
CA ARG A 43 14.72 18.27 6.75
C ARG A 43 14.84 16.83 7.29
N LEU A 44 13.92 15.94 6.95
CA LEU A 44 14.00 14.53 7.31
C LEU A 44 15.20 13.89 6.62
N PHE A 45 15.35 14.11 5.32
CA PHE A 45 16.49 13.59 4.55
C PHE A 45 17.83 14.07 5.11
N ALA A 46 17.96 15.34 5.44
CA ALA A 46 19.21 15.89 6.02
C ALA A 46 19.63 15.20 7.33
N ARG A 47 18.67 14.70 8.12
CA ARG A 47 18.95 13.95 9.37
C ARG A 47 19.38 12.50 9.13
N MET A 48 19.04 11.93 7.98
CA MET A 48 19.32 10.52 7.64
C MET A 48 20.76 10.30 7.16
N TYR A 49 21.44 11.35 6.74
CA TYR A 49 22.75 11.26 6.12
C TYR A 49 23.82 11.96 6.96
N ALA A 50 25.03 11.39 6.98
CA ALA A 50 26.16 12.01 7.63
C ALA A 50 26.59 13.28 6.89
N ARG A 51 27.10 14.26 7.64
CA ARG A 51 27.58 15.53 7.08
C ARG A 51 28.90 15.41 6.28
N ARG A 52 29.63 14.31 6.46
CA ARG A 52 30.92 14.02 5.82
C ARG A 52 30.92 12.64 5.22
N GLY A 53 31.70 12.44 4.15
CA GLY A 53 31.83 11.16 3.46
C GLY A 53 31.49 11.25 1.97
N ARG A 54 31.58 10.12 1.27
CA ARG A 54 31.21 10.03 -0.16
C ARG A 54 29.71 10.31 -0.33
N PRO A 55 29.29 11.18 -1.25
CA PRO A 55 27.89 11.40 -1.58
C PRO A 55 27.22 10.08 -1.97
N SER A 56 26.03 9.85 -1.41
CA SER A 56 25.18 8.70 -1.77
C SER A 56 24.11 9.14 -2.76
N ILE A 57 23.28 8.17 -3.23
CA ILE A 57 22.12 8.50 -4.07
C ILE A 57 21.22 9.46 -3.30
N PRO A 58 20.82 10.59 -3.88
CA PRO A 58 19.86 11.50 -3.26
C PRO A 58 18.54 10.77 -2.95
N PRO A 59 17.99 10.89 -1.73
CA PRO A 59 16.74 10.22 -1.35
C PRO A 59 15.56 10.63 -2.22
N GLU A 60 15.56 11.83 -2.75
CA GLU A 60 14.57 12.34 -3.69
C GLU A 60 14.57 11.52 -5.00
N LYS A 61 15.75 11.25 -5.57
CA LYS A 61 15.88 10.41 -6.76
C LYS A 61 15.45 8.96 -6.48
N LEU A 62 15.81 8.43 -5.29
CA LEU A 62 15.39 7.09 -4.85
C LEU A 62 13.86 6.97 -4.76
N LEU A 63 13.19 7.93 -4.11
CA LEU A 63 11.74 7.90 -3.96
C LEU A 63 11.03 8.04 -5.30
N ARG A 64 11.47 8.95 -6.18
CA ARG A 64 10.92 9.04 -7.54
C ARG A 64 11.09 7.72 -8.30
N ALA A 65 12.26 7.07 -8.21
CA ALA A 65 12.52 5.80 -8.85
C ALA A 65 11.60 4.67 -8.32
N LEU A 66 11.35 4.62 -7.00
CA LEU A 66 10.45 3.65 -6.38
C LEU A 66 8.98 3.91 -6.75
N VAL A 67 8.54 5.16 -6.77
CA VAL A 67 7.20 5.54 -7.25
C VAL A 67 7.03 5.13 -8.71
N LEU A 68 8.02 5.39 -9.56
CA LEU A 68 8.02 4.98 -10.96
C LEU A 68 7.97 3.47 -11.12
N GLN A 69 8.71 2.73 -10.29
CA GLN A 69 8.70 1.27 -10.26
C GLN A 69 7.29 0.72 -10.02
N ILE A 70 6.54 1.34 -9.10
CA ILE A 70 5.15 0.97 -8.81
C ILE A 70 4.24 1.32 -9.99
N LEU A 71 4.29 2.56 -10.47
CA LEU A 71 3.40 3.06 -11.53
C LEU A 71 3.51 2.29 -12.85
N TYR A 72 4.71 1.78 -13.17
CA TYR A 72 4.99 1.01 -14.38
C TYR A 72 5.13 -0.49 -14.15
N THR A 73 4.75 -0.98 -12.97
CA THR A 73 4.75 -2.42 -12.63
C THR A 73 6.13 -3.08 -12.88
N ILE A 74 7.22 -2.37 -12.62
CA ILE A 74 8.58 -2.87 -12.86
C ILE A 74 8.92 -3.92 -11.81
N ARG A 75 9.18 -5.15 -12.26
CA ARG A 75 9.24 -6.32 -11.38
C ARG A 75 10.45 -6.38 -10.46
N SER A 76 11.57 -5.78 -10.83
CA SER A 76 12.81 -5.86 -10.05
C SER A 76 13.58 -4.56 -10.09
N GLU A 77 14.42 -4.32 -9.07
CA GLU A 77 15.32 -3.18 -9.04
C GLU A 77 16.36 -3.24 -10.19
N ARG A 78 16.78 -4.45 -10.58
CA ARG A 78 17.65 -4.63 -11.75
C ARG A 78 16.99 -4.12 -13.02
N MET A 79 15.74 -4.52 -13.27
CA MET A 79 14.97 -4.02 -14.43
C MET A 79 14.73 -2.51 -14.33
N LEU A 80 14.53 -1.96 -13.12
CA LEU A 80 14.40 -0.53 -12.92
C LEU A 80 15.69 0.21 -13.32
N MET A 81 16.85 -0.27 -12.89
CA MET A 81 18.14 0.32 -13.28
C MET A 81 18.36 0.23 -14.79
N GLU A 82 18.05 -0.91 -15.39
CA GLU A 82 18.11 -1.10 -16.84
C GLU A 82 17.21 -0.09 -17.57
N GLN A 83 15.94 0.05 -17.16
CA GLN A 83 15.03 1.03 -17.75
C GLN A 83 15.50 2.48 -17.54
N LEU A 84 16.04 2.82 -16.39
CA LEU A 84 16.61 4.14 -16.13
C LEU A 84 17.82 4.44 -17.02
N ASN A 85 18.51 3.43 -17.52
CA ASN A 85 19.69 3.64 -18.35
C ASN A 85 19.35 4.23 -19.73
N TYR A 86 18.27 3.81 -20.35
CA TYR A 86 17.92 4.22 -21.72
C TYR A 86 16.53 4.83 -21.90
N ASN A 87 15.63 4.76 -20.91
CA ASN A 87 14.30 5.33 -21.02
C ASN A 87 14.29 6.81 -20.62
N LEU A 88 14.19 7.68 -21.60
CA LEU A 88 14.18 9.13 -21.44
C LEU A 88 13.08 9.63 -20.48
N LEU A 89 11.86 9.09 -20.59
CA LEU A 89 10.76 9.44 -19.71
C LEU A 89 11.07 9.12 -18.24
N PHE A 90 11.72 7.96 -18.00
CA PHE A 90 12.07 7.53 -16.65
C PHE A 90 13.23 8.37 -16.08
N ARG A 91 14.25 8.67 -16.90
CA ARG A 91 15.33 9.58 -16.52
C ARG A 91 14.79 10.96 -16.15
N TRP A 92 13.91 11.50 -17.00
CA TRP A 92 13.24 12.77 -16.73
C TRP A 92 12.46 12.74 -15.41
N PHE A 93 11.64 11.71 -15.17
CA PHE A 93 10.83 11.61 -13.95
C PHE A 93 11.67 11.52 -12.68
N VAL A 94 12.75 10.75 -12.71
CA VAL A 94 13.68 10.56 -11.58
C VAL A 94 14.57 11.80 -11.38
N GLY A 95 14.86 12.56 -12.42
CA GLY A 95 15.77 13.71 -12.42
C GLY A 95 17.21 13.29 -12.68
N LEU A 96 17.44 12.32 -13.57
CA LEU A 96 18.75 11.93 -14.07
C LEU A 96 19.08 12.71 -15.35
N ASN A 97 20.29 13.28 -15.41
CA ASN A 97 20.79 13.89 -16.62
C ASN A 97 21.11 12.84 -17.69
N MET A 98 21.20 13.24 -18.95
CA MET A 98 21.40 12.32 -20.08
C MET A 98 22.72 11.54 -19.98
N ASP A 99 23.75 12.19 -19.50
CA ASP A 99 25.13 11.70 -19.29
C ASP A 99 25.38 11.11 -17.90
N GLU A 100 24.41 11.21 -16.97
CA GLU A 100 24.56 10.68 -15.62
C GLU A 100 24.45 9.16 -15.63
N GLU A 101 25.45 8.47 -15.07
CA GLU A 101 25.39 7.00 -14.91
C GLU A 101 24.28 6.58 -13.94
N VAL A 102 23.62 5.47 -14.27
CA VAL A 102 22.63 4.86 -13.39
C VAL A 102 23.33 4.03 -12.32
N TRP A 103 22.76 4.03 -11.14
CA TRP A 103 23.33 3.34 -9.98
C TRP A 103 23.37 1.83 -10.15
N ASP A 104 24.37 1.19 -9.54
CA ASP A 104 24.36 -0.25 -9.37
C ASP A 104 23.18 -0.70 -8.50
N VAL A 105 22.60 -1.86 -8.80
CA VAL A 105 21.42 -2.39 -8.12
C VAL A 105 21.67 -2.62 -6.62
N THR A 106 22.88 -3.02 -6.21
CA THR A 106 23.22 -3.26 -4.82
C THR A 106 23.33 -1.94 -4.03
N VAL A 107 23.83 -0.89 -4.68
CA VAL A 107 23.87 0.46 -4.12
C VAL A 107 22.45 1.00 -3.95
N PHE A 108 21.56 0.78 -4.93
CA PHE A 108 20.16 1.18 -4.84
C PHE A 108 19.46 0.48 -3.68
N THR A 109 19.58 -0.85 -3.57
CA THR A 109 18.99 -1.65 -2.50
C THR A 109 19.42 -1.18 -1.11
N LYS A 110 20.73 -0.97 -0.89
CA LYS A 110 21.27 -0.47 0.40
C LYS A 110 20.72 0.92 0.76
N ASN A 111 20.56 1.79 -0.21
CA ASN A 111 20.01 3.12 0.02
C ASN A 111 18.49 3.07 0.30
N ARG A 112 17.74 2.17 -0.35
CA ARG A 112 16.33 1.90 -0.04
C ARG A 112 16.16 1.42 1.41
N GLU A 113 17.02 0.54 1.91
CA GLU A 113 16.99 0.10 3.31
C GLU A 113 17.18 1.26 4.31
N ARG A 114 17.94 2.29 3.92
CA ARG A 114 18.07 3.51 4.72
C ARG A 114 16.76 4.28 4.80
N LEU A 115 16.01 4.37 3.67
CA LEU A 115 14.68 4.97 3.65
C LEU A 115 13.68 4.19 4.52
N LEU A 116 13.78 2.86 4.51
CA LEU A 116 12.96 1.98 5.35
C LEU A 116 13.16 2.27 6.84
N LYS A 117 14.42 2.34 7.29
CA LYS A 117 14.76 2.58 8.71
C LYS A 117 14.24 3.93 9.23
N ALA A 118 14.08 4.92 8.37
CA ALA A 118 13.58 6.25 8.72
C ALA A 118 12.07 6.43 8.47
N ASP A 119 11.37 5.34 8.19
CA ASP A 119 9.92 5.30 7.89
C ASP A 119 9.47 6.35 6.84
N VAL A 120 10.29 6.53 5.82
CA VAL A 120 10.09 7.53 4.78
C VAL A 120 8.78 7.30 4.02
N ALA A 121 8.36 6.04 3.81
CA ALA A 121 7.12 5.75 3.09
C ALA A 121 5.88 6.24 3.84
N ARG A 122 5.83 6.08 5.17
CA ARG A 122 4.72 6.59 6.00
C ARG A 122 4.65 8.11 5.92
N ARG A 123 5.79 8.80 6.06
CA ARG A 123 5.82 10.25 5.95
C ARG A 123 5.44 10.74 4.56
N PHE A 124 5.92 10.10 3.52
CA PHE A 124 5.55 10.40 2.13
C PHE A 124 4.05 10.21 1.90
N PHE A 125 3.49 9.09 2.35
CA PHE A 125 2.06 8.81 2.25
C PHE A 125 1.21 9.88 2.96
N GLN A 126 1.56 10.25 4.20
CA GLN A 126 0.86 11.30 4.95
C GLN A 126 0.86 12.64 4.21
N LEU A 127 1.97 13.00 3.56
CA LEU A 127 2.05 14.22 2.78
C LEU A 127 1.23 14.16 1.48
N VAL A 128 1.13 12.97 0.86
CA VAL A 128 0.21 12.77 -0.28
C VAL A 128 -1.25 12.90 0.15
N VAL A 129 -1.62 12.39 1.33
CA VAL A 129 -2.97 12.57 1.90
C VAL A 129 -3.24 14.05 2.17
N LYS A 130 -2.30 14.76 2.80
CA LYS A 130 -2.39 16.20 3.03
C LYS A 130 -2.55 17.04 1.74
N GLU A 131 -1.85 16.66 0.66
CA GLU A 131 -2.06 17.29 -0.66
C GLU A 131 -3.49 17.05 -1.19
N ALA A 132 -4.05 15.86 -0.97
CA ALA A 132 -5.43 15.57 -1.36
C ALA A 132 -6.44 16.37 -0.53
N GLU A 133 -6.20 16.54 0.78
CA GLU A 133 -6.99 17.39 1.67
C GLU A 133 -6.95 18.85 1.22
N ALA A 134 -5.76 19.39 0.92
CA ALA A 134 -5.58 20.76 0.44
C ALA A 134 -6.31 21.05 -0.89
N LEU A 135 -6.56 20.00 -1.69
CA LEU A 135 -7.32 20.09 -2.95
C LEU A 135 -8.81 19.75 -2.78
N ASP A 136 -9.32 19.63 -1.56
CA ASP A 136 -10.70 19.19 -1.24
C ASP A 136 -11.07 17.84 -1.87
N LEU A 137 -10.10 16.95 -2.02
CA LEU A 137 -10.30 15.60 -2.56
C LEU A 137 -10.50 14.53 -1.47
N MET A 138 -10.40 14.88 -0.19
CA MET A 138 -10.66 14.01 0.96
C MET A 138 -11.90 14.48 1.70
N SER A 139 -12.80 13.53 2.05
CA SER A 139 -13.90 13.76 2.98
C SER A 139 -13.49 13.22 4.34
N ASP A 140 -13.89 13.88 5.40
CA ASP A 140 -13.68 13.53 6.81
C ASP A 140 -14.90 12.85 7.47
N GLU A 141 -15.97 12.58 6.70
CA GLU A 141 -17.25 12.12 7.25
C GLU A 141 -17.46 10.60 7.12
N HIS A 142 -17.10 10.03 5.97
CA HIS A 142 -17.52 8.68 5.61
C HIS A 142 -16.37 7.85 5.04
N PHE A 143 -16.01 6.82 5.78
CA PHE A 143 -14.92 5.91 5.45
C PHE A 143 -15.41 4.47 5.24
N THR A 144 -14.60 3.69 4.54
CA THR A 144 -14.76 2.24 4.44
C THR A 144 -13.45 1.57 4.81
N VAL A 145 -13.54 0.52 5.61
CA VAL A 145 -12.41 -0.35 5.92
C VAL A 145 -12.63 -1.73 5.31
N ASP A 146 -11.57 -2.30 4.79
CA ASP A 146 -11.53 -3.69 4.35
C ASP A 146 -10.12 -4.25 4.42
N GLY A 147 -10.02 -5.57 4.52
CA GLY A 147 -8.77 -6.31 4.56
C GLY A 147 -8.72 -7.40 3.48
N THR A 148 -7.53 -7.77 3.06
CA THR A 148 -7.32 -8.91 2.17
C THR A 148 -5.96 -9.53 2.35
N LEU A 149 -5.88 -10.85 2.14
CA LEU A 149 -4.64 -11.58 2.19
C LEU A 149 -3.72 -11.25 1.01
N MET A 150 -2.44 -11.21 1.29
CA MET A 150 -1.35 -10.98 0.35
C MET A 150 -0.33 -12.13 0.47
N GLU A 151 -0.14 -12.89 -0.62
CA GLU A 151 0.76 -14.05 -0.63
C GLU A 151 2.20 -13.63 -0.37
N ALA A 152 2.83 -14.23 0.62
CA ALA A 152 4.22 -13.96 1.02
C ALA A 152 5.24 -14.47 0.00
N CYS A 153 6.46 -13.94 0.06
CA CYS A 153 7.62 -14.42 -0.70
C CYS A 153 8.22 -15.67 -0.03
N ALA A 154 7.37 -16.65 0.27
CA ALA A 154 7.73 -17.91 0.90
C ALA A 154 6.85 -19.03 0.36
N SER A 155 7.35 -20.26 0.35
CA SER A 155 6.59 -21.44 -0.08
C SER A 155 6.31 -22.37 1.11
N LEU A 156 5.29 -23.24 1.00
CA LEU A 156 4.99 -24.25 2.00
C LEU A 156 6.16 -25.22 2.26
N LYS A 157 7.10 -25.35 1.31
CA LYS A 157 8.35 -26.12 1.52
C LYS A 157 9.24 -25.53 2.60
N SER A 158 9.18 -24.20 2.81
CA SER A 158 9.94 -23.51 3.87
C SER A 158 9.22 -23.54 5.23
N PHE A 159 7.98 -24.00 5.28
CA PHE A 159 7.17 -24.06 6.50
C PHE A 159 7.48 -25.32 7.25
N LYS A 160 8.41 -25.24 8.23
CA LYS A 160 9.00 -26.36 8.97
C LYS A 160 8.64 -26.30 10.45
N LYS A 161 8.73 -27.43 11.16
CA LYS A 161 8.55 -27.48 12.61
C LYS A 161 9.45 -26.50 13.34
N MET A 162 8.89 -25.81 14.31
CA MET A 162 9.64 -24.97 15.24
C MET A 162 10.37 -25.85 16.25
N ASP A 163 11.59 -25.47 16.67
CA ASP A 163 12.26 -26.09 17.77
C ASP A 163 11.50 -25.83 19.10
N GLN A 164 11.51 -26.79 20.04
CA GLN A 164 10.73 -26.68 21.28
C GLN A 164 11.00 -25.40 22.09
N ALA A 165 12.21 -24.83 21.99
CA ALA A 165 12.57 -23.56 22.63
C ALA A 165 11.82 -22.36 22.05
N GLU A 166 11.35 -22.42 20.79
CA GLU A 166 10.60 -21.37 20.12
C GLU A 166 9.08 -21.48 20.31
N GLU A 167 8.61 -22.69 20.71
CA GLU A 167 7.19 -22.94 21.00
C GLU A 167 6.68 -22.19 22.25
N GLN A 168 7.59 -21.70 23.12
CA GLN A 168 7.24 -20.94 24.33
C GLN A 168 7.02 -19.45 24.13
N LYS A 169 7.18 -18.91 22.91
CA LYS A 169 6.80 -17.52 22.65
C LYS A 169 5.28 -17.36 22.74
N PRO A 170 4.77 -16.26 23.33
CA PRO A 170 3.34 -16.04 23.47
C PRO A 170 2.67 -16.10 22.09
N LYS A 171 1.89 -17.15 21.91
CA LYS A 171 1.10 -17.38 20.69
C LYS A 171 -0.10 -16.46 20.72
N SER A 172 -0.39 -15.81 19.61
CA SER A 172 -1.68 -15.14 19.42
C SER A 172 -2.82 -16.10 19.80
N GLY A 173 -3.75 -15.63 20.61
CA GLY A 173 -4.76 -16.39 21.35
C GLY A 173 -5.35 -17.61 20.69
N ASP A 174 -5.76 -18.55 21.53
CA ASP A 174 -6.22 -19.91 21.19
C ASP A 174 -7.51 -19.96 20.34
N ASP A 175 -8.17 -18.82 20.07
CA ASP A 175 -9.47 -18.69 19.38
C ASP A 175 -9.36 -18.03 18.00
N ASP A 176 -8.28 -18.27 17.26
CA ASP A 176 -8.17 -17.73 15.90
C ASP A 176 -8.87 -18.64 14.87
N PRO A 177 -10.12 -18.33 14.43
CA PRO A 177 -10.85 -19.14 13.46
C PRO A 177 -10.24 -19.08 12.06
N GLY A 178 -9.25 -18.18 11.83
CA GLY A 178 -8.54 -18.01 10.56
C GLY A 178 -7.26 -18.84 10.44
N ASN A 179 -6.90 -19.63 11.46
CA ASN A 179 -5.62 -20.34 11.54
C ASN A 179 -5.74 -21.77 10.92
N PRO A 180 -5.54 -21.95 9.61
CA PRO A 180 -5.79 -23.21 8.98
C PRO A 180 -4.68 -24.23 9.28
N THR A 181 -5.07 -25.47 9.53
CA THR A 181 -4.19 -26.63 9.38
C THR A 181 -4.16 -27.05 7.91
N VAL A 182 -3.02 -27.42 7.40
CA VAL A 182 -2.82 -27.94 6.05
C VAL A 182 -2.11 -29.29 6.11
N ASP A 183 -2.61 -30.26 5.36
CA ASP A 183 -1.85 -31.48 5.04
C ASP A 183 -0.88 -31.15 3.89
N PHE A 184 0.42 -31.34 4.16
CA PHE A 184 1.47 -31.15 3.17
C PHE A 184 2.33 -32.42 3.10
N HIS A 185 2.10 -33.24 2.07
CA HIS A 185 2.75 -34.54 1.87
C HIS A 185 2.56 -35.51 3.05
N GLY A 186 1.36 -35.58 3.64
CA GLY A 186 1.03 -36.44 4.77
C GLY A 186 1.47 -35.89 6.14
N GLU A 187 1.98 -34.65 6.21
CA GLU A 187 2.29 -33.97 7.44
C GLU A 187 1.30 -32.85 7.73
N GLU A 188 0.64 -32.92 8.88
CA GLU A 188 -0.27 -31.86 9.31
C GLU A 188 0.50 -30.66 9.86
N ARG A 189 0.37 -29.50 9.20
CA ARG A 189 1.11 -28.27 9.51
C ARG A 189 0.17 -27.15 9.91
N SER A 190 0.50 -26.45 10.98
CA SER A 190 -0.25 -25.29 11.49
C SER A 190 0.68 -24.19 11.96
N ASN A 191 0.18 -22.95 12.08
CA ASN A 191 0.97 -21.83 12.64
C ASN A 191 1.38 -22.06 14.11
N LYS A 192 0.76 -23.01 14.83
CA LYS A 192 1.12 -23.35 16.21
C LYS A 192 2.38 -24.19 16.28
N THR A 193 2.66 -25.00 15.26
CA THR A 193 3.73 -26.01 15.28
C THR A 193 4.81 -25.76 14.22
N HIS A 194 4.53 -24.91 13.23
CA HIS A 194 5.42 -24.67 12.11
C HIS A 194 5.62 -23.18 11.86
N GLN A 195 6.79 -22.82 11.35
CA GLN A 195 7.15 -21.46 10.93
C GLN A 195 7.92 -21.52 9.60
N SER A 196 7.80 -20.49 8.79
CA SER A 196 8.57 -20.40 7.56
C SER A 196 10.02 -20.01 7.85
N THR A 197 10.96 -20.83 7.39
CA THR A 197 12.41 -20.52 7.45
C THR A 197 12.82 -19.42 6.46
N THR A 198 11.96 -19.10 5.50
CA THR A 198 12.21 -18.05 4.49
C THR A 198 11.66 -16.70 4.93
N ASP A 199 10.51 -16.69 5.58
CA ASP A 199 9.81 -15.48 6.05
C ASP A 199 9.03 -15.83 7.32
N ALA A 200 9.67 -15.66 8.48
CA ALA A 200 9.18 -16.11 9.76
C ALA A 200 7.89 -15.43 10.25
N GLU A 201 7.59 -14.23 9.72
CA GLU A 201 6.41 -13.43 10.08
C GLU A 201 5.20 -13.73 9.18
N ALA A 202 5.42 -14.46 8.07
CA ALA A 202 4.33 -14.88 7.18
C ALA A 202 3.58 -16.07 7.80
N LEU A 203 2.28 -15.92 8.01
CA LEU A 203 1.43 -16.95 8.59
C LEU A 203 0.65 -17.72 7.51
N LEU A 204 0.39 -19.00 7.81
CA LEU A 204 -0.49 -19.82 6.99
C LEU A 204 -1.92 -19.29 7.12
N ALA A 205 -2.50 -18.83 6.03
CA ALA A 205 -3.84 -18.27 6.01
C ALA A 205 -4.63 -18.74 4.79
N ARG A 206 -5.96 -18.73 4.93
CA ARG A 206 -6.91 -19.17 3.90
C ARG A 206 -7.93 -18.06 3.63
N LYS A 207 -8.13 -17.72 2.37
CA LYS A 207 -9.10 -16.67 1.98
C LYS A 207 -10.56 -17.04 2.25
N GLY A 208 -10.86 -18.28 2.54
CA GLY A 208 -12.21 -18.79 2.81
C GLY A 208 -12.25 -20.31 2.79
N ALA A 209 -13.36 -20.88 3.23
CA ALA A 209 -13.58 -22.33 3.22
C ALA A 209 -13.38 -22.91 1.81
N GLY A 210 -12.66 -24.03 1.70
CA GLY A 210 -12.36 -24.70 0.43
C GLY A 210 -11.29 -24.03 -0.44
N LYS A 211 -10.67 -22.90 0.00
CA LYS A 211 -9.54 -22.30 -0.70
C LYS A 211 -8.21 -22.83 -0.16
N GLU A 212 -7.19 -22.86 -1.04
CA GLU A 212 -5.83 -23.22 -0.68
C GLU A 212 -5.29 -22.31 0.43
N ALA A 213 -4.61 -22.89 1.42
CA ALA A 213 -3.91 -22.17 2.45
C ALA A 213 -2.52 -21.77 1.94
N LYS A 214 -2.14 -20.49 2.16
CA LYS A 214 -0.86 -19.93 1.72
C LYS A 214 -0.23 -19.12 2.84
N LEU A 215 1.10 -19.12 2.87
CA LEU A 215 1.83 -18.17 3.71
C LEU A 215 1.52 -16.77 3.24
N SER A 216 1.00 -15.93 4.13
CA SER A 216 0.41 -14.65 3.78
C SER A 216 0.58 -13.61 4.88
N TYR A 217 0.45 -12.36 4.50
CA TYR A 217 0.18 -11.22 5.36
C TYR A 217 -1.25 -10.75 5.18
N SER A 218 -1.83 -10.13 6.20
CA SER A 218 -3.10 -9.43 6.11
C SER A 218 -2.84 -7.95 5.87
N ARG A 219 -3.38 -7.39 4.80
CA ARG A 219 -3.28 -5.98 4.46
C ARG A 219 -4.63 -5.31 4.59
N HIS A 220 -4.63 -4.09 5.10
CA HIS A 220 -5.82 -3.34 5.46
C HIS A 220 -5.76 -1.95 4.84
N VAL A 221 -6.91 -1.45 4.43
CA VAL A 221 -7.06 -0.12 3.83
C VAL A 221 -8.24 0.56 4.47
N LEU A 222 -8.04 1.79 4.91
CA LEU A 222 -9.09 2.74 5.25
C LEU A 222 -9.22 3.74 4.09
N MET A 223 -10.39 3.78 3.47
CA MET A 223 -10.66 4.60 2.28
C MET A 223 -11.80 5.57 2.56
N GLU A 224 -11.65 6.84 2.18
CA GLU A 224 -12.76 7.77 2.17
C GLU A 224 -13.70 7.51 0.97
N ASN A 225 -14.98 7.75 1.14
CA ASN A 225 -16.01 7.26 0.21
C ASN A 225 -16.49 8.28 -0.84
N ARG A 226 -16.12 9.56 -0.75
CA ARG A 226 -16.47 10.59 -1.73
C ARG A 226 -15.68 10.40 -3.02
N ASN A 227 -14.37 10.38 -2.93
CA ASN A 227 -13.44 10.32 -4.05
C ASN A 227 -12.67 9.00 -4.16
N GLY A 228 -12.74 8.11 -3.17
CA GLY A 228 -12.02 6.84 -3.13
C GLY A 228 -10.53 7.02 -2.90
N MET A 229 -10.16 8.03 -2.10
CA MET A 229 -8.79 8.23 -1.64
C MET A 229 -8.48 7.33 -0.47
N VAL A 230 -7.26 6.84 -0.37
CA VAL A 230 -6.80 6.07 0.79
C VAL A 230 -6.42 7.03 1.90
N ALA A 231 -7.10 6.90 3.04
CA ALA A 231 -6.84 7.69 4.24
C ALA A 231 -5.73 7.07 5.09
N ASP A 232 -5.73 5.73 5.24
CA ASP A 232 -4.67 5.01 5.94
C ASP A 232 -4.54 3.56 5.46
N VAL A 233 -3.41 2.94 5.75
CA VAL A 233 -3.12 1.54 5.43
C VAL A 233 -2.31 0.88 6.53
N ASP A 234 -2.51 -0.43 6.70
CA ASP A 234 -1.74 -1.24 7.63
C ASP A 234 -1.50 -2.64 7.09
N VAL A 235 -0.44 -3.30 7.58
CA VAL A 235 -0.10 -4.69 7.28
C VAL A 235 0.20 -5.40 8.57
N LEU A 236 -0.54 -6.47 8.85
CA LEU A 236 -0.39 -7.29 10.04
C LEU A 236 -0.13 -8.75 9.65
N PRO A 237 0.39 -9.58 10.57
CA PRO A 237 0.38 -11.03 10.39
C PRO A 237 -1.04 -11.51 10.11
N ALA A 238 -1.19 -12.50 9.21
CA ALA A 238 -2.50 -13.01 8.79
C ALA A 238 -3.13 -13.91 9.86
N ASN A 239 -3.54 -13.32 11.00
CA ASN A 239 -4.33 -13.97 12.04
C ASN A 239 -5.83 -13.60 11.90
N GLY A 240 -6.72 -14.27 12.64
CA GLY A 240 -8.19 -14.05 12.53
C GLY A 240 -8.70 -12.77 13.17
N THR A 241 -7.88 -12.03 13.91
CA THR A 241 -8.25 -10.77 14.58
C THR A 241 -7.70 -9.53 13.87
N ALA A 242 -6.68 -9.70 13.04
CA ALA A 242 -5.94 -8.63 12.37
C ALA A 242 -6.84 -7.60 11.65
N GLU A 243 -7.92 -8.03 11.00
CA GLU A 243 -8.82 -7.13 10.26
C GLU A 243 -9.47 -6.10 11.19
N ARG A 244 -9.92 -6.52 12.37
CA ARG A 244 -10.59 -5.64 13.34
C ARG A 244 -9.61 -4.73 14.07
N GLU A 245 -8.46 -5.28 14.46
CA GLU A 245 -7.38 -4.53 15.11
C GLU A 245 -6.85 -3.42 14.19
N ALA A 246 -6.55 -3.74 12.94
CA ALA A 246 -6.11 -2.76 11.96
C ALA A 246 -7.16 -1.68 11.70
N ALA A 247 -8.44 -2.07 11.59
CA ALA A 247 -9.52 -1.12 11.36
C ALA A 247 -9.64 -0.10 12.49
N LEU A 248 -9.60 -0.56 13.74
CA LEU A 248 -9.66 0.34 14.91
C LEU A 248 -8.41 1.22 15.01
N GLY A 249 -7.22 0.67 14.77
CA GLY A 249 -5.97 1.43 14.74
C GLY A 249 -5.97 2.54 13.68
N MET A 250 -6.41 2.23 12.46
CA MET A 250 -6.51 3.21 11.39
C MET A 250 -7.57 4.28 11.67
N VAL A 251 -8.73 3.92 12.24
CA VAL A 251 -9.75 4.90 12.64
C VAL A 251 -9.24 5.81 13.76
N ALA A 252 -8.53 5.26 14.75
CA ALA A 252 -7.94 6.04 15.83
C ALA A 252 -6.84 7.01 15.35
N SER A 253 -6.24 6.76 14.18
CA SER A 253 -5.22 7.62 13.58
C SER A 253 -5.78 8.75 12.71
N LEU A 254 -7.09 8.76 12.44
CA LEU A 254 -7.72 9.83 11.66
C LEU A 254 -7.56 11.19 12.36
N PRO A 255 -7.24 12.25 11.63
CA PRO A 255 -7.14 13.59 12.18
C PRO A 255 -8.52 14.13 12.57
N GLY A 256 -8.55 14.94 13.64
CA GLY A 256 -9.79 15.57 14.13
C GLY A 256 -10.51 14.75 15.18
N ASP A 257 -11.56 15.36 15.75
CA ASP A 257 -12.36 14.80 16.86
C ASP A 257 -13.84 14.64 16.48
N GLN A 258 -14.13 14.74 15.17
CA GLN A 258 -15.48 14.67 14.62
C GLN A 258 -15.97 13.23 14.50
N PRO A 259 -17.28 13.00 14.72
CA PRO A 259 -17.86 11.68 14.48
C PRO A 259 -17.76 11.30 13.00
N VAL A 260 -17.27 10.09 12.73
CA VAL A 260 -17.17 9.56 11.36
C VAL A 260 -18.12 8.37 11.17
N THR A 261 -18.45 8.06 9.93
CA THR A 261 -19.18 6.85 9.57
C THR A 261 -18.20 5.83 8.99
N LEU A 262 -18.22 4.59 9.51
CA LEU A 262 -17.33 3.51 9.09
C LEU A 262 -18.11 2.38 8.43
N GLY A 263 -18.03 2.26 7.10
CA GLY A 263 -18.53 1.11 6.34
C GLY A 263 -17.60 -0.08 6.44
N ALA A 264 -18.12 -1.26 6.74
CA ALA A 264 -17.33 -2.50 6.79
C ALA A 264 -18.15 -3.72 6.38
N ASP A 265 -17.48 -4.84 6.09
CA ASP A 265 -18.13 -6.09 5.72
C ASP A 265 -18.68 -6.84 6.96
N LYS A 266 -19.33 -7.99 6.72
CA LYS A 266 -19.94 -8.81 7.78
C LYS A 266 -18.93 -9.45 8.76
N ASN A 267 -17.63 -9.51 8.43
CA ASN A 267 -16.60 -10.06 9.31
C ASN A 267 -16.32 -9.14 10.49
N TYR A 268 -16.63 -7.85 10.33
CA TYR A 268 -16.54 -6.84 11.38
C TYR A 268 -17.77 -6.78 12.29
N ASP A 269 -18.83 -7.57 12.01
CA ASP A 269 -20.05 -7.59 12.85
C ASP A 269 -19.82 -8.42 14.13
N SER A 270 -19.09 -7.85 15.07
CA SER A 270 -18.90 -8.38 16.43
C SER A 270 -19.25 -7.32 17.47
N LYS A 271 -19.74 -7.76 18.65
CA LYS A 271 -20.11 -6.85 19.73
C LYS A 271 -18.94 -5.99 20.16
N GLN A 272 -17.75 -6.60 20.27
CA GLN A 272 -16.54 -5.90 20.68
C GLN A 272 -16.17 -4.82 19.67
N PHE A 273 -16.02 -5.16 18.36
CA PHE A 273 -15.68 -4.18 17.34
C PHE A 273 -16.67 -3.00 17.26
N VAL A 274 -17.98 -3.30 17.36
CA VAL A 274 -19.02 -2.28 17.31
C VAL A 274 -18.95 -1.35 18.53
N ALA A 275 -18.62 -1.87 19.72
CA ALA A 275 -18.42 -1.06 20.92
C ALA A 275 -17.18 -0.18 20.80
N GLU A 276 -16.02 -0.75 20.49
CA GLU A 276 -14.74 -0.05 20.36
C GLU A 276 -14.78 1.01 19.24
N ALA A 277 -15.42 0.72 18.09
CA ALA A 277 -15.61 1.72 17.04
C ALA A 277 -16.43 2.93 17.55
N ARG A 278 -17.47 2.71 18.34
CA ARG A 278 -18.28 3.79 18.93
C ARG A 278 -17.49 4.62 19.95
N GLU A 279 -16.61 4.00 20.73
CA GLU A 279 -15.70 4.71 21.65
C GLU A 279 -14.76 5.65 20.87
N LEU A 280 -14.34 5.25 19.67
CA LEU A 280 -13.57 6.08 18.73
C LEU A 280 -14.45 7.10 17.96
N LYS A 281 -15.68 7.34 18.38
CA LYS A 281 -16.65 8.21 17.69
C LYS A 281 -16.95 7.80 16.23
N ALA A 282 -16.69 6.54 15.87
CA ALA A 282 -17.04 5.99 14.56
C ALA A 282 -18.41 5.29 14.62
N THR A 283 -19.37 5.75 13.81
CA THR A 283 -20.66 5.08 13.64
C THR A 283 -20.49 3.86 12.72
N PRO A 284 -20.61 2.62 13.24
CA PRO A 284 -20.31 1.42 12.48
C PRO A 284 -21.47 1.06 11.54
N HIS A 285 -21.32 1.31 10.25
CA HIS A 285 -22.20 0.84 9.20
C HIS A 285 -21.72 -0.53 8.66
N VAL A 286 -21.64 -1.50 9.54
CA VAL A 286 -21.19 -2.87 9.23
C VAL A 286 -22.31 -3.68 8.61
N ALA A 287 -22.02 -4.51 7.62
CA ALA A 287 -22.98 -5.43 7.05
C ALA A 287 -23.40 -6.49 8.09
N GLN A 288 -24.71 -6.66 8.30
CA GLN A 288 -25.23 -7.57 9.32
C GLN A 288 -24.86 -9.04 9.02
N ASN A 289 -24.41 -9.75 10.04
CA ASN A 289 -24.16 -11.19 10.00
C ASN A 289 -25.24 -11.93 10.81
N ASN A 290 -26.30 -12.30 10.16
CA ASN A 290 -27.42 -13.03 10.76
C ASN A 290 -27.30 -14.57 10.62
N LYS A 291 -26.15 -15.09 10.13
CA LYS A 291 -25.92 -16.53 10.04
C LYS A 291 -25.58 -17.11 11.41
N ARG A 292 -26.50 -17.90 11.96
CA ARG A 292 -26.36 -18.61 13.27
C ARG A 292 -26.13 -17.72 14.49
N ARG A 293 -26.30 -16.40 14.38
CA ARG A 293 -26.14 -15.45 15.50
C ARG A 293 -26.94 -14.17 15.23
N LYS A 294 -27.23 -13.42 16.30
CA LYS A 294 -27.81 -12.08 16.20
C LYS A 294 -26.68 -11.08 15.85
N SER A 295 -26.92 -10.23 14.86
CA SER A 295 -26.01 -9.12 14.51
C SER A 295 -25.83 -8.16 15.70
N ALA A 296 -24.62 -7.62 15.83
CA ALA A 296 -24.32 -6.52 16.78
C ALA A 296 -24.88 -5.18 16.28
N ILE A 297 -25.20 -5.06 14.99
CA ILE A 297 -25.79 -3.86 14.40
C ILE A 297 -27.31 -3.93 14.55
N ASP A 298 -27.85 -2.97 15.28
CA ASP A 298 -29.28 -2.90 15.59
C ASP A 298 -30.08 -2.03 14.59
N GLY A 299 -31.41 -2.00 14.80
CA GLY A 299 -32.34 -1.25 13.94
C GLY A 299 -32.13 0.26 13.96
N ARG A 300 -31.46 0.84 14.97
CA ARG A 300 -31.13 2.28 15.00
C ARG A 300 -30.14 2.62 13.86
N THR A 301 -29.15 1.76 13.63
CA THR A 301 -28.19 1.92 12.54
C THR A 301 -28.81 1.58 11.18
N THR A 302 -29.47 0.40 11.05
CA THR A 302 -29.93 -0.11 9.75
C THR A 302 -31.09 0.68 9.15
N ARG A 303 -31.90 1.36 9.97
CA ARG A 303 -33.00 2.23 9.50
C ARG A 303 -32.53 3.60 9.06
N HIS A 304 -31.29 4.00 9.41
CA HIS A 304 -30.73 5.28 8.96
C HIS A 304 -30.47 5.25 7.44
N PRO A 305 -30.92 6.28 6.67
CA PRO A 305 -30.75 6.30 5.21
C PRO A 305 -29.28 6.12 4.77
N GLY A 306 -28.33 6.70 5.52
CA GLY A 306 -26.89 6.59 5.28
C GLY A 306 -26.36 5.16 5.34
N TYR A 307 -27.00 4.24 6.08
CA TYR A 307 -26.55 2.84 6.14
C TYR A 307 -26.59 2.17 4.76
N LYS A 308 -27.67 2.32 4.00
CA LYS A 308 -27.80 1.76 2.65
C LYS A 308 -26.77 2.34 1.70
N ILE A 309 -26.50 3.65 1.82
CA ILE A 309 -25.46 4.34 1.02
C ILE A 309 -24.09 3.77 1.37
N SER A 310 -23.76 3.63 2.66
CA SER A 310 -22.50 3.03 3.11
C SER A 310 -22.29 1.62 2.54
N GLN A 311 -23.34 0.76 2.56
CA GLN A 311 -23.25 -0.59 2.03
C GLN A 311 -23.03 -0.64 0.51
N GLN A 312 -23.44 0.38 -0.22
CA GLN A 312 -23.14 0.52 -1.65
C GLN A 312 -21.72 1.04 -1.88
N LYS A 313 -21.35 2.11 -1.18
CA LYS A 313 -20.06 2.80 -1.32
C LYS A 313 -18.87 1.94 -0.88
N ARG A 314 -19.03 1.11 0.16
CA ARG A 314 -17.93 0.26 0.66
C ARG A 314 -17.30 -0.65 -0.39
N LYS A 315 -18.02 -1.00 -1.45
CA LYS A 315 -17.50 -1.82 -2.56
C LYS A 315 -16.34 -1.14 -3.31
N ARG A 316 -16.22 0.20 -3.21
CA ARG A 316 -15.12 0.94 -3.82
C ARG A 316 -13.74 0.53 -3.35
N VAL A 317 -13.61 0.02 -2.13
CA VAL A 317 -12.31 -0.46 -1.62
C VAL A 317 -11.74 -1.62 -2.45
N GLU A 318 -12.58 -2.34 -3.19
CA GLU A 318 -12.13 -3.38 -4.12
C GLU A 318 -11.31 -2.79 -5.28
N GLU A 319 -11.54 -1.52 -5.67
CA GLU A 319 -10.81 -0.84 -6.74
C GLU A 319 -9.32 -0.72 -6.39
N ILE A 320 -9.00 -0.26 -5.18
CA ILE A 320 -7.60 -0.15 -4.74
C ILE A 320 -6.93 -1.52 -4.63
N PHE A 321 -7.62 -2.53 -4.10
CA PHE A 321 -7.04 -3.88 -4.04
C PHE A 321 -6.81 -4.47 -5.44
N GLY A 322 -7.69 -4.20 -6.40
CA GLY A 322 -7.50 -4.53 -7.80
C GLY A 322 -6.27 -3.84 -8.38
N TRP A 323 -6.17 -2.53 -8.21
CA TRP A 323 -5.04 -1.73 -8.68
C TRP A 323 -3.71 -2.16 -8.05
N MET A 324 -3.68 -2.39 -6.74
CA MET A 324 -2.47 -2.87 -6.06
C MET A 324 -2.02 -4.25 -6.53
N LYS A 325 -2.96 -5.14 -6.87
CA LYS A 325 -2.63 -6.48 -7.39
C LYS A 325 -2.09 -6.44 -8.82
N THR A 326 -2.57 -5.53 -9.64
CA THR A 326 -2.21 -5.39 -11.07
C THR A 326 -1.05 -4.41 -11.25
N VAL A 327 -1.30 -3.12 -11.11
CA VAL A 327 -0.31 -2.05 -11.30
C VAL A 327 0.73 -2.07 -10.19
N GLY A 328 0.31 -2.09 -8.92
CA GLY A 328 1.22 -2.13 -7.77
C GLY A 328 2.06 -3.40 -7.64
N GLY A 329 1.76 -4.44 -8.45
CA GLY A 329 2.53 -5.69 -8.46
C GLY A 329 2.46 -6.51 -7.17
N MET A 330 1.44 -6.26 -6.32
CA MET A 330 1.31 -6.86 -4.99
C MET A 330 0.38 -8.08 -4.94
N ARG A 331 0.26 -8.83 -6.03
CA ARG A 331 -0.47 -10.12 -6.03
C ARG A 331 0.28 -11.16 -5.21
N LYS A 332 1.60 -11.26 -5.43
CA LYS A 332 2.57 -12.04 -4.67
C LYS A 332 3.72 -11.14 -4.30
N LEU A 333 4.10 -11.13 -3.04
CA LEU A 333 5.17 -10.29 -2.52
C LEU A 333 6.53 -10.70 -3.09
N ARG A 334 7.45 -9.73 -3.15
CA ARG A 334 8.86 -9.91 -3.53
C ARG A 334 9.79 -9.61 -2.36
N HIS A 335 9.24 -9.05 -1.32
CA HIS A 335 9.93 -8.65 -0.10
C HIS A 335 9.52 -9.59 1.05
N ARG A 336 10.35 -9.68 2.07
CA ARG A 336 10.16 -10.52 3.25
C ARG A 336 10.21 -9.65 4.50
N GLY A 337 9.54 -10.10 5.54
CA GLY A 337 9.44 -9.39 6.80
C GLY A 337 8.38 -8.31 6.80
N LEU A 338 7.63 -8.24 7.90
CA LEU A 338 6.47 -7.36 8.07
C LEU A 338 6.81 -5.89 7.82
N GLN A 339 7.97 -5.44 8.34
CA GLN A 339 8.41 -4.05 8.21
C GLN A 339 8.59 -3.62 6.76
N LEU A 340 9.32 -4.42 5.95
CA LEU A 340 9.56 -4.07 4.55
C LEU A 340 8.29 -4.23 3.69
N VAL A 341 7.50 -5.25 3.98
CA VAL A 341 6.20 -5.48 3.31
C VAL A 341 5.24 -4.32 3.60
N GLY A 342 5.12 -3.89 4.86
CA GLY A 342 4.30 -2.74 5.27
C GLY A 342 4.78 -1.44 4.63
N TRP A 343 6.11 -1.21 4.62
CA TRP A 343 6.70 -0.04 3.98
C TRP A 343 6.39 0.04 2.48
N MET A 344 6.53 -1.08 1.76
CA MET A 344 6.21 -1.15 0.33
C MET A 344 4.72 -1.00 0.07
N PHE A 345 3.88 -1.54 0.96
CA PHE A 345 2.43 -1.39 0.87
C PHE A 345 2.00 0.07 1.04
N THR A 346 2.55 0.75 2.05
CA THR A 346 2.32 2.19 2.30
C THR A 346 2.76 3.05 1.11
N LEU A 347 3.94 2.78 0.53
CA LEU A 347 4.41 3.50 -0.65
C LEU A 347 3.52 3.24 -1.87
N THR A 348 3.00 2.00 -1.99
CA THR A 348 2.07 1.65 -3.08
C THR A 348 0.72 2.37 -2.92
N ALA A 349 0.22 2.54 -1.69
CA ALA A 349 -0.96 3.35 -1.40
C ALA A 349 -0.74 4.83 -1.74
N ALA A 350 0.44 5.37 -1.43
CA ALA A 350 0.81 6.73 -1.84
C ALA A 350 0.80 6.88 -3.37
N ALA A 351 1.37 5.93 -4.10
CA ALA A 351 1.36 5.94 -5.57
C ALA A 351 -0.07 5.87 -6.15
N TYR A 352 -0.95 5.06 -5.54
CA TYR A 352 -2.37 5.04 -5.89
C TYR A 352 -3.02 6.41 -5.70
N ASN A 353 -2.83 7.04 -4.53
CA ASN A 353 -3.36 8.37 -4.26
C ASN A 353 -2.83 9.43 -5.23
N LEU A 354 -1.55 9.41 -5.60
CA LEU A 354 -0.99 10.31 -6.62
C LEU A 354 -1.71 10.17 -7.97
N VAL A 355 -1.98 8.94 -8.41
CA VAL A 355 -2.77 8.68 -9.64
C VAL A 355 -4.20 9.21 -9.49
N ARG A 356 -4.79 8.99 -8.32
CA ARG A 356 -6.16 9.42 -8.04
C ARG A 356 -6.28 10.95 -8.04
N ILE A 357 -5.38 11.66 -7.34
CA ILE A 357 -5.31 13.13 -7.33
C ILE A 357 -5.21 13.67 -8.76
N ARG A 358 -4.28 13.13 -9.56
CA ARG A 358 -4.14 13.55 -10.97
C ARG A 358 -5.43 13.38 -11.74
N ASN A 359 -6.10 12.22 -11.62
CA ASN A 359 -7.33 11.94 -12.36
C ASN A 359 -8.47 12.86 -11.95
N LEU A 360 -8.59 13.15 -10.65
CA LEU A 360 -9.65 14.02 -10.12
C LEU A 360 -9.37 15.49 -10.46
N ALA A 361 -8.13 15.95 -10.35
CA ALA A 361 -7.75 17.32 -10.69
C ALA A 361 -7.96 17.62 -12.19
N THR A 362 -7.74 16.65 -13.08
CA THR A 362 -8.01 16.83 -14.53
C THR A 362 -9.50 16.77 -14.87
N ALA A 363 -10.33 16.19 -14.00
CA ALA A 363 -11.78 16.12 -14.19
C ALA A 363 -12.53 17.38 -13.71
N ILE A 364 -11.86 18.27 -12.93
CA ILE A 364 -12.42 19.57 -12.55
C ILE A 364 -12.26 20.49 -13.77
N PRO A 365 -13.36 20.95 -14.42
CA PRO A 365 -13.25 21.93 -15.50
C PRO A 365 -12.54 23.19 -14.97
N HIS A 366 -11.58 23.72 -15.70
CA HIS A 366 -10.97 25.03 -15.43
C HIS A 366 -12.03 26.14 -15.64
N GLY A 367 -12.93 26.26 -14.69
CA GLY A 367 -13.97 27.25 -14.66
C GLY A 367 -14.14 27.78 -13.25
N HIS A 368 -13.70 29.03 -13.07
CA HIS A 368 -13.72 29.90 -11.90
C HIS A 368 -12.38 29.99 -11.15
N VAL A 369 -11.49 30.81 -11.69
CA VAL A 369 -10.64 31.73 -10.94
C VAL A 369 -11.06 33.13 -11.37
#